data_610964c4ef78d36e933f4e32553ac6f4
#
_entry.id   610964c4ef78d36e933f4e32553ac6f4
#
_cell.length_a   1.000
_cell.length_b   1.000
_cell.length_c   1.000
_cell.angle_alpha   90.00
_cell.angle_beta   90.00
_cell.angle_gamma   90.00
#
_symmetry.space_group_name_H-M   'P 1'
#
loop_
_entity.id
_entity.type
_entity.pdbx_description
1 polymer ?
#
loop_
_entity_poly.entity_id
_entity_poly.type
_entity_poly.pdbx_seq_one_letter_code
_entity_poly.pdbx_strand_id
1 'polypeptide(L)'
;VPNLQEVACVYGSKVGIAATKNNGKNWYYVGTANLPEPMQGQSTFWAPDVFKHKDTYYMIVTFIPGIHPFWGGDARLVFYKSKDLMNWDLVEEIEGTHGCIDASAFQMPDGTWKMWYKTPDSKTNTGVSKDLTTWKVTGKCEIDDVPHEGPIVFYWKNKYWNIIDECNLGYVGLHCYESDDATNWTYNSTILDKPGLRPDDFDQGRHCDVVVIGDRAFIFYFTHPGRTYKMDGMEVEENTWNYHRASIQIAELEYVDGKIVCDRDKYAKKVPSPIERKKK
;
A
#
# COMPACT_ATOMS: atom_id res chain seq x y z
N VAL A 1 -7.91 11.38 -29.14
CA VAL A 1 -8.04 10.62 -27.88
C VAL A 1 -6.65 10.11 -27.57
N PRO A 2 -6.07 10.44 -26.41
CA PRO A 2 -4.80 9.84 -26.00
C PRO A 2 -4.91 8.33 -26.12
N ASN A 3 -3.85 7.66 -26.54
CA ASN A 3 -3.83 6.22 -26.61
C ASN A 3 -4.14 5.70 -25.20
N LEU A 4 -5.28 5.06 -25.00
CA LEU A 4 -5.71 4.54 -23.70
C LEU A 4 -4.67 3.60 -23.05
N GLN A 5 -3.78 3.02 -23.85
CA GLN A 5 -2.67 2.21 -23.35
C GLN A 5 -1.60 3.04 -22.62
N GLU A 6 -1.37 4.28 -23.01
CA GLU A 6 -0.39 5.18 -22.37
C GLU A 6 -0.90 5.76 -21.04
N VAL A 7 -2.22 5.84 -20.88
CA VAL A 7 -2.87 6.43 -19.70
C VAL A 7 -3.24 5.36 -18.66
N ALA A 8 -3.57 4.14 -19.10
CA ALA A 8 -4.18 3.11 -18.24
C ALA A 8 -3.28 2.59 -17.10
N CYS A 9 -1.96 2.76 -17.18
CA CYS A 9 -1.05 2.34 -16.13
C CYS A 9 -0.91 3.34 -14.98
N VAL A 10 -1.14 4.63 -15.27
CA VAL A 10 -0.96 5.72 -14.30
C VAL A 10 -2.28 6.10 -13.63
N TYR A 11 -3.41 5.87 -14.31
CA TYR A 11 -4.71 6.36 -13.87
C TYR A 11 -5.71 5.24 -13.62
N GLY A 12 -5.87 4.88 -12.35
CA GLY A 12 -6.99 4.08 -11.89
C GLY A 12 -8.20 4.98 -11.58
N SER A 13 -9.27 4.87 -12.34
CA SER A 13 -10.50 5.62 -12.05
C SER A 13 -11.38 4.96 -10.99
N LYS A 14 -11.04 3.78 -10.53
CA LYS A 14 -11.84 2.99 -9.56
C LYS A 14 -10.96 2.06 -8.74
N VAL A 15 -11.42 1.77 -7.53
CA VAL A 15 -10.81 0.77 -6.64
C VAL A 15 -11.50 -0.58 -6.86
N GLY A 16 -10.76 -1.56 -7.38
CA GLY A 16 -11.26 -2.93 -7.58
C GLY A 16 -11.23 -3.75 -6.30
N ILE A 17 -12.18 -4.67 -6.16
CA ILE A 17 -12.27 -5.60 -5.03
C ILE A 17 -12.13 -7.02 -5.54
N ALA A 18 -11.18 -7.75 -4.98
CA ALA A 18 -11.02 -9.19 -5.19
C ALA A 18 -11.23 -9.93 -3.87
N ALA A 19 -11.75 -11.15 -3.96
CA ALA A 19 -11.97 -12.00 -2.79
C ALA A 19 -11.53 -13.43 -3.03
N THR A 20 -11.29 -14.15 -1.95
CA THR A 20 -10.97 -15.58 -1.95
C THR A 20 -11.89 -16.34 -1.00
N LYS A 21 -12.28 -17.57 -1.36
CA LYS A 21 -13.04 -18.49 -0.51
C LYS A 21 -12.21 -19.68 -0.02
N ASN A 22 -10.96 -19.79 -0.45
CA ASN A 22 -10.10 -20.95 -0.20
C ASN A 22 -8.70 -20.56 0.27
N ASN A 23 -8.65 -19.59 1.18
CA ASN A 23 -7.41 -19.16 1.85
C ASN A 23 -6.33 -18.67 0.87
N GLY A 24 -6.72 -17.83 -0.09
CA GLY A 24 -5.80 -17.22 -1.04
C GLY A 24 -5.34 -18.11 -2.19
N LYS A 25 -5.87 -19.34 -2.34
CA LYS A 25 -5.50 -20.20 -3.47
C LYS A 25 -6.02 -19.67 -4.82
N ASN A 26 -7.25 -19.19 -4.82
CA ASN A 26 -7.89 -18.61 -5.99
C ASN A 26 -8.57 -17.32 -5.58
N TRP A 27 -8.43 -16.32 -6.41
CA TRP A 27 -9.04 -15.01 -6.25
C TRP A 27 -10.07 -14.81 -7.36
N TYR A 28 -11.16 -14.15 -7.03
CA TYR A 28 -12.16 -13.74 -8.01
C TYR A 28 -12.51 -12.27 -7.83
N TYR A 29 -12.73 -11.60 -8.91
CA TYR A 29 -13.16 -10.22 -8.91
C TYR A 29 -14.61 -10.13 -8.41
N VAL A 30 -14.82 -9.26 -7.42
CA VAL A 30 -16.15 -9.05 -6.81
C VAL A 30 -16.87 -7.88 -7.48
N GLY A 31 -16.14 -6.81 -7.74
CA GLY A 31 -16.66 -5.58 -8.28
C GLY A 31 -15.74 -4.40 -8.00
N THR A 32 -16.22 -3.20 -8.24
CA THR A 32 -15.55 -1.96 -7.85
C THR A 32 -16.23 -1.33 -6.66
N ALA A 33 -15.45 -0.73 -5.77
CA ALA A 33 -15.94 0.12 -4.72
C ALA A 33 -16.70 1.33 -5.31
N ASN A 34 -17.90 1.58 -4.82
CA ASN A 34 -18.69 2.76 -5.16
C ASN A 34 -18.23 3.91 -4.27
N LEU A 35 -17.25 4.67 -4.75
CA LEU A 35 -16.69 5.84 -4.07
C LEU A 35 -17.37 7.10 -4.62
N PRO A 36 -18.07 7.89 -3.79
CA PRO A 36 -18.47 9.23 -4.17
C PRO A 36 -17.25 10.08 -4.49
N GLU A 37 -17.27 10.76 -5.62
CA GLU A 37 -16.16 11.62 -6.01
C GLU A 37 -16.15 12.90 -5.17
N PRO A 38 -15.00 13.32 -4.63
CA PRO A 38 -14.89 14.56 -3.87
C PRO A 38 -15.21 15.81 -4.69
N MET A 39 -14.98 15.72 -6.01
CA MET A 39 -15.24 16.80 -6.97
C MET A 39 -15.99 16.27 -8.19
N GLN A 40 -16.74 17.13 -8.88
CA GLN A 40 -17.36 16.77 -10.14
C GLN A 40 -16.32 16.58 -11.26
N GLY A 41 -16.50 15.53 -12.05
CA GLY A 41 -15.65 15.24 -13.21
C GLY A 41 -15.04 13.85 -13.15
N GLN A 42 -14.02 13.62 -13.96
CA GLN A 42 -13.24 12.40 -13.92
C GLN A 42 -12.21 12.48 -12.79
N SER A 43 -12.01 11.37 -12.11
CA SER A 43 -11.09 11.27 -10.97
C SER A 43 -10.17 10.09 -11.12
N THR A 44 -9.00 10.23 -10.54
CA THR A 44 -8.01 9.17 -10.38
C THR A 44 -7.87 8.82 -8.91
N PHE A 45 -7.85 7.52 -8.59
CA PHE A 45 -7.63 7.01 -7.24
C PHE A 45 -6.41 6.12 -7.22
N TRP A 46 -5.48 6.35 -6.27
CA TRP A 46 -4.30 5.52 -6.07
C TRP A 46 -4.24 4.99 -4.65
N ALA A 47 -3.58 3.85 -4.48
CA ALA A 47 -3.13 3.27 -3.23
C ALA A 47 -4.11 3.43 -2.05
N PRO A 48 -5.26 2.73 -2.06
CA PRO A 48 -6.17 2.73 -0.93
C PRO A 48 -5.59 1.91 0.23
N ASP A 49 -5.58 2.48 1.44
CA ASP A 49 -5.44 1.73 2.69
C ASP A 49 -6.83 1.52 3.30
N VAL A 50 -7.17 0.27 3.62
CA VAL A 50 -8.48 -0.11 4.15
C VAL A 50 -8.34 -0.82 5.48
N PHE A 51 -8.90 -0.24 6.53
CA PHE A 51 -8.88 -0.82 7.87
C PHE A 51 -10.29 -0.88 8.48
N LYS A 52 -10.44 -1.71 9.51
CA LYS A 52 -11.71 -1.88 10.22
C LYS A 52 -11.59 -1.42 11.66
N HIS A 53 -12.56 -0.59 12.08
CA HIS A 53 -12.75 -0.27 13.49
C HIS A 53 -14.21 -0.54 13.89
N LYS A 54 -14.40 -1.42 14.89
CA LYS A 54 -15.73 -1.91 15.30
C LYS A 54 -16.49 -2.49 14.10
N ASP A 55 -17.67 -1.98 13.79
CA ASP A 55 -18.54 -2.45 12.70
C ASP A 55 -18.46 -1.58 11.44
N THR A 56 -17.40 -0.78 11.31
CA THR A 56 -17.21 0.15 10.19
C THR A 56 -15.84 -0.09 9.54
N TYR A 57 -15.83 -0.10 8.23
CA TYR A 57 -14.61 -0.04 7.43
C TYR A 57 -14.30 1.40 7.10
N TYR A 58 -13.04 1.72 7.05
CA TYR A 58 -12.50 3.03 6.69
C TYR A 58 -11.48 2.88 5.58
N MET A 59 -11.39 3.89 4.73
CA MET A 59 -10.41 3.93 3.64
C MET A 59 -9.79 5.31 3.60
N ILE A 60 -8.45 5.36 3.56
CA ILE A 60 -7.72 6.54 3.11
C ILE A 60 -7.22 6.22 1.71
N VAL A 61 -7.48 7.10 0.76
CA VAL A 61 -7.09 6.88 -0.63
C VAL A 61 -6.54 8.17 -1.23
N THR A 62 -5.54 8.05 -2.06
CA THR A 62 -5.06 9.18 -2.87
C THR A 62 -6.08 9.48 -3.95
N PHE A 63 -6.52 10.72 -4.00
CA PHE A 63 -7.43 11.26 -5.02
C PHE A 63 -6.70 12.31 -5.86
N ILE A 64 -6.88 12.26 -7.17
CA ILE A 64 -6.36 13.26 -8.10
C ILE A 64 -7.49 13.71 -9.03
N PRO A 65 -7.83 15.01 -9.07
CA PRO A 65 -8.81 15.52 -10.02
C PRO A 65 -8.34 15.30 -11.47
N GLY A 66 -9.20 14.72 -12.29
CA GLY A 66 -8.94 14.52 -13.72
C GLY A 66 -8.11 13.30 -14.05
N ILE A 67 -7.71 13.24 -15.31
CA ILE A 67 -6.81 12.23 -15.89
C ILE A 67 -5.65 12.97 -16.54
N HIS A 68 -4.44 12.69 -16.09
CA HIS A 68 -3.24 13.38 -16.55
C HIS A 68 -2.42 12.47 -17.50
N PRO A 69 -1.68 13.01 -18.46
CA PRO A 69 -0.87 12.23 -19.39
C PRO A 69 0.50 11.78 -18.83
N PHE A 70 0.80 12.12 -17.59
CA PHE A 70 2.08 11.81 -16.91
C PHE A 70 1.86 11.67 -15.39
N TRP A 71 2.81 11.14 -14.67
CA TRP A 71 2.81 11.10 -13.22
C TRP A 71 2.71 12.51 -12.65
N GLY A 72 1.66 12.79 -11.86
CA GLY A 72 1.45 14.08 -11.27
C GLY A 72 -0.03 14.41 -11.12
N GLY A 73 -0.31 15.68 -10.89
CA GLY A 73 -1.64 16.21 -10.60
C GLY A 73 -1.73 16.74 -9.19
N ASP A 74 -2.87 17.31 -8.85
CA ASP A 74 -3.17 17.85 -7.52
C ASP A 74 -3.65 16.71 -6.61
N ALA A 75 -2.71 15.86 -6.20
CA ALA A 75 -3.00 14.73 -5.34
C ALA A 75 -3.42 15.19 -3.94
N ARG A 76 -4.34 14.47 -3.33
CA ARG A 76 -4.85 14.70 -1.98
C ARG A 76 -5.24 13.39 -1.34
N LEU A 77 -5.21 13.34 -0.01
CA LEU A 77 -5.71 12.21 0.74
C LEU A 77 -7.19 12.43 1.06
N VAL A 78 -7.99 11.43 0.75
CA VAL A 78 -9.45 11.47 0.98
C VAL A 78 -9.85 10.30 1.86
N PHE A 79 -10.73 10.57 2.82
CA PHE A 79 -11.15 9.63 3.84
C PHE A 79 -12.61 9.22 3.64
N TYR A 80 -12.83 7.92 3.61
CA TYR A 80 -14.14 7.29 3.42
C TYR A 80 -14.47 6.32 4.55
N LYS A 81 -15.76 6.00 4.69
CA LYS A 81 -16.28 4.93 5.55
C LYS A 81 -17.29 4.06 4.84
N SER A 82 -17.39 2.79 5.25
CA SER A 82 -18.33 1.82 4.67
C SER A 82 -18.81 0.80 5.71
N LYS A 83 -19.96 0.18 5.45
CA LYS A 83 -20.47 -0.97 6.21
C LYS A 83 -20.30 -2.30 5.48
N ASP A 84 -20.07 -2.28 4.18
CA ASP A 84 -20.10 -3.47 3.32
C ASP A 84 -18.90 -3.61 2.36
N LEU A 85 -17.94 -2.66 2.41
CA LEU A 85 -16.77 -2.55 1.49
C LEU A 85 -17.13 -2.19 0.04
N MET A 86 -18.40 -2.23 -0.33
CA MET A 86 -18.87 -1.94 -1.69
C MET A 86 -19.34 -0.50 -1.83
N ASN A 87 -20.10 -0.03 -0.86
CA ASN A 87 -20.66 1.32 -0.85
C ASN A 87 -19.97 2.15 0.22
N TRP A 88 -19.42 3.28 -0.17
CA TRP A 88 -18.63 4.14 0.67
C TRP A 88 -19.25 5.51 0.79
N ASP A 89 -19.19 6.09 1.97
CA ASP A 89 -19.54 7.46 2.25
C ASP A 89 -18.26 8.29 2.37
N LEU A 90 -18.20 9.42 1.66
CA LEU A 90 -17.16 10.41 1.83
C LEU A 90 -17.26 11.03 3.24
N VAL A 91 -16.16 10.99 3.99
CA VAL A 91 -16.07 11.64 5.31
C VAL A 91 -15.44 13.02 5.16
N GLU A 92 -14.24 13.07 4.60
CA GLU A 92 -13.53 14.34 4.40
C GLU A 92 -12.44 14.23 3.30
N GLU A 93 -12.07 15.35 2.71
CA GLU A 93 -10.78 15.57 2.09
C GLU A 93 -9.83 16.06 3.20
N ILE A 94 -8.73 15.35 3.44
CA ILE A 94 -7.85 15.63 4.56
C ILE A 94 -7.05 16.91 4.30
N GLU A 95 -7.33 17.94 5.07
CA GLU A 95 -6.68 19.25 4.93
C GLU A 95 -5.16 19.17 5.12
N GLY A 96 -4.40 19.92 4.31
CA GLY A 96 -2.94 19.97 4.37
C GLY A 96 -2.22 18.81 3.67
N THR A 97 -2.91 18.02 2.85
CA THR A 97 -2.32 16.87 2.13
C THR A 97 -2.15 17.10 0.63
N HIS A 98 -2.05 18.35 0.18
CA HIS A 98 -1.77 18.66 -1.23
C HIS A 98 -0.43 18.06 -1.69
N GLY A 99 -0.46 17.33 -2.80
CA GLY A 99 0.69 16.60 -3.35
C GLY A 99 1.10 15.35 -2.56
N CYS A 100 0.38 15.02 -1.47
CA CYS A 100 0.63 13.82 -0.67
C CYS A 100 -0.12 12.61 -1.24
N ILE A 101 0.49 11.44 -1.08
CA ILE A 101 -0.07 10.16 -1.56
C ILE A 101 0.18 9.04 -0.53
N ASP A 102 -0.40 7.88 -0.77
CA ASP A 102 -0.06 6.58 -0.15
C ASP A 102 -0.10 6.62 1.38
N ALA A 103 -1.26 6.93 1.94
CA ALA A 103 -1.41 6.92 3.39
C ALA A 103 -1.77 5.53 3.90
N SER A 104 -1.21 5.16 5.05
CA SER A 104 -1.67 4.04 5.87
C SER A 104 -2.00 4.48 7.29
N ALA A 105 -2.92 3.79 7.96
CA ALA A 105 -3.37 4.16 9.30
C ALA A 105 -3.32 3.00 10.28
N PHE A 106 -2.95 3.31 11.52
CA PHE A 106 -2.90 2.34 12.61
C PHE A 106 -3.46 2.93 13.91
N GLN A 107 -4.18 2.09 14.70
CA GLN A 107 -4.69 2.51 16.00
C GLN A 107 -3.60 2.35 17.06
N MET A 108 -3.27 3.45 17.72
CA MET A 108 -2.29 3.48 18.80
C MET A 108 -2.87 2.91 20.11
N PRO A 109 -2.03 2.45 21.06
CA PRO A 109 -2.49 1.85 22.33
C PRO A 109 -3.35 2.78 23.18
N ASP A 110 -3.21 4.09 23.04
CA ASP A 110 -4.03 5.10 23.74
C ASP A 110 -5.42 5.30 23.11
N GLY A 111 -5.70 4.56 22.01
CA GLY A 111 -6.95 4.62 21.27
C GLY A 111 -7.00 5.67 20.17
N THR A 112 -6.00 6.54 20.07
CA THR A 112 -5.88 7.46 18.94
C THR A 112 -5.49 6.72 17.65
N TRP A 113 -5.77 7.34 16.51
CA TRP A 113 -5.35 6.84 15.22
C TRP A 113 -4.21 7.70 14.71
N LYS A 114 -3.22 7.06 14.12
CA LYS A 114 -2.11 7.73 13.46
C LYS A 114 -2.03 7.24 12.03
N MET A 115 -1.83 8.15 11.08
CA MET A 115 -1.54 7.84 9.69
C MET A 115 -0.12 8.27 9.33
N TRP A 116 0.47 7.55 8.40
CA TRP A 116 1.73 7.87 7.75
C TRP A 116 1.47 8.00 6.27
N TYR A 117 2.06 8.97 5.61
CA TYR A 117 1.84 9.24 4.20
C TYR A 117 3.08 9.82 3.54
N LYS A 118 3.19 9.61 2.22
CA LYS A 118 4.26 10.18 1.41
C LYS A 118 3.99 11.65 1.10
N THR A 119 4.99 12.47 1.33
CA THR A 119 5.01 13.90 0.96
C THR A 119 5.52 14.12 -0.47
N PRO A 120 5.31 15.33 -1.06
CA PRO A 120 5.83 15.63 -2.41
C PRO A 120 7.35 15.48 -2.55
N ASP A 121 8.11 15.65 -1.47
CA ASP A 121 9.55 15.47 -1.41
C ASP A 121 10.00 14.04 -1.05
N SER A 122 9.08 13.06 -1.22
CA SER A 122 9.33 11.63 -1.05
C SER A 122 9.83 11.23 0.34
N LYS A 123 9.17 11.75 1.38
CA LYS A 123 9.39 11.42 2.79
C LYS A 123 8.11 10.95 3.43
N THR A 124 8.20 10.35 4.61
CA THR A 124 7.04 9.97 5.41
C THR A 124 6.73 11.03 6.47
N ASN A 125 5.57 11.68 6.31
CA ASN A 125 4.96 12.53 7.32
C ASN A 125 3.76 11.86 7.99
N THR A 126 3.21 12.50 9.03
CA THR A 126 2.17 11.92 9.86
C THR A 126 0.95 12.81 10.04
N GLY A 127 -0.19 12.16 10.32
CA GLY A 127 -1.42 12.79 10.78
C GLY A 127 -2.05 11.98 11.90
N VAL A 128 -2.97 12.58 12.64
CA VAL A 128 -3.65 11.95 13.77
C VAL A 128 -5.16 12.18 13.71
N SER A 129 -5.91 11.21 14.21
CA SER A 129 -7.34 11.31 14.47
C SER A 129 -7.68 10.71 15.82
N LYS A 130 -8.63 11.30 16.54
CA LYS A 130 -9.10 10.79 17.83
C LYS A 130 -10.24 9.79 17.70
N ASP A 131 -11.05 9.94 16.68
CA ASP A 131 -12.36 9.28 16.60
C ASP A 131 -12.77 8.85 15.18
N LEU A 132 -11.86 8.99 14.19
CA LEU A 132 -12.09 8.70 12.77
C LEU A 132 -13.23 9.57 12.16
N THR A 133 -13.42 10.77 12.68
CA THR A 133 -14.32 11.78 12.09
C THR A 133 -13.56 12.86 11.33
N THR A 134 -12.34 13.16 11.78
CA THR A 134 -11.44 14.11 11.12
C THR A 134 -9.99 13.77 11.39
N TRP A 135 -9.12 14.09 10.43
CA TRP A 135 -7.68 13.94 10.51
C TRP A 135 -6.99 15.30 10.63
N LYS A 136 -5.90 15.34 11.36
CA LYS A 136 -5.03 16.52 11.47
C LYS A 136 -3.60 16.13 11.09
N VAL A 137 -3.07 16.74 10.04
CA VAL A 137 -1.66 16.58 9.70
C VAL A 137 -0.79 17.20 10.79
N THR A 138 0.28 16.52 11.16
CA THR A 138 1.17 16.99 12.23
C THR A 138 2.32 17.84 11.69
N GLY A 139 2.62 17.71 10.39
CA GLY A 139 3.81 18.29 9.77
C GLY A 139 5.13 17.63 10.21
N LYS A 140 5.05 16.57 11.02
CA LYS A 140 6.24 15.85 11.50
C LYS A 140 6.68 14.83 10.47
N CYS A 141 7.93 14.97 10.01
CA CYS A 141 8.62 13.95 9.22
C CYS A 141 9.19 12.89 10.15
N GLU A 142 8.98 11.61 9.81
CA GLU A 142 9.45 10.49 10.62
C GLU A 142 10.46 9.59 9.89
N ILE A 143 10.41 9.54 8.54
CA ILE A 143 11.42 8.84 7.72
C ILE A 143 11.79 9.76 6.57
N ASP A 144 13.09 10.01 6.39
CA ASP A 144 13.65 10.90 5.34
C ASP A 144 15.06 10.52 4.87
N ASP A 145 15.52 9.33 5.21
CA ASP A 145 16.87 8.85 4.91
C ASP A 145 17.04 8.39 3.45
N VAL A 146 15.95 7.99 2.80
CA VAL A 146 15.91 7.68 1.36
C VAL A 146 14.63 8.22 0.73
N PRO A 147 14.62 8.59 -0.57
CA PRO A 147 13.39 8.89 -1.28
C PRO A 147 12.49 7.66 -1.37
N HIS A 148 11.24 7.78 -0.94
CA HIS A 148 10.34 6.63 -0.87
C HIS A 148 8.86 7.01 -0.99
N GLU A 149 8.02 5.97 -1.10
CA GLU A 149 6.56 6.04 -1.09
C GLU A 149 5.95 4.86 -0.32
N GLY A 150 4.64 4.77 -0.23
CA GLY A 150 3.91 3.60 0.27
C GLY A 150 4.22 3.18 1.70
N PRO A 151 4.30 4.10 2.71
CA PRO A 151 4.54 3.68 4.08
C PRO A 151 3.38 2.83 4.60
N ILE A 152 3.67 1.61 5.05
CA ILE A 152 2.69 0.68 5.64
C ILE A 152 3.10 0.33 7.06
N VAL A 153 2.24 0.66 8.03
CA VAL A 153 2.53 0.45 9.45
C VAL A 153 1.69 -0.67 10.05
N PHE A 154 2.36 -1.60 10.74
CA PHE A 154 1.72 -2.70 11.44
C PHE A 154 2.48 -3.04 12.75
N TYR A 155 1.81 -3.78 13.65
CA TYR A 155 2.41 -4.27 14.89
C TYR A 155 2.60 -5.77 14.82
N TRP A 156 3.83 -6.25 15.00
CA TRP A 156 4.19 -7.66 14.95
C TRP A 156 5.46 -7.94 15.77
N LYS A 157 5.51 -9.09 16.44
CA LYS A 157 6.67 -9.50 17.28
C LYS A 157 7.08 -8.45 18.32
N ASN A 158 6.08 -7.80 18.94
CA ASN A 158 6.24 -6.77 19.97
C ASN A 158 6.95 -5.50 19.50
N LYS A 159 6.90 -5.20 18.19
CA LYS A 159 7.42 -3.98 17.60
C LYS A 159 6.44 -3.41 16.60
N TYR A 160 6.51 -2.12 16.39
CA TYR A 160 5.93 -1.47 15.23
C TYR A 160 6.90 -1.59 14.07
N TRP A 161 6.34 -1.82 12.91
CA TRP A 161 7.06 -1.92 11.65
C TRP A 161 6.48 -0.91 10.68
N ASN A 162 7.36 -0.28 9.90
CA ASN A 162 6.99 0.53 8.75
C ASN A 162 7.75 0.00 7.53
N ILE A 163 7.03 -0.43 6.51
CA ILE A 163 7.63 -0.85 5.25
C ILE A 163 7.37 0.23 4.22
N ILE A 164 8.41 0.68 3.54
CA ILE A 164 8.36 1.69 2.49
C ILE A 164 8.85 1.12 1.16
N ASP A 165 8.38 1.69 0.05
CA ASP A 165 8.84 1.40 -1.31
C ASP A 165 9.87 2.46 -1.70
N GLU A 166 11.14 2.09 -1.82
CA GLU A 166 12.20 3.01 -2.19
C GLU A 166 12.06 3.44 -3.66
N CYS A 167 12.09 4.76 -3.92
CA CYS A 167 11.90 5.34 -5.24
C CYS A 167 13.19 5.45 -6.09
N ASN A 168 14.32 4.91 -5.63
CA ASN A 168 15.56 4.93 -6.40
C ASN A 168 15.51 3.95 -7.58
N LEU A 169 16.41 4.19 -8.54
CA LEU A 169 16.53 3.35 -9.73
C LEU A 169 17.16 1.99 -9.39
N GLY A 170 16.68 0.93 -10.06
CA GLY A 170 17.21 -0.42 -9.93
C GLY A 170 16.40 -1.34 -9.01
N TYR A 171 17.01 -2.45 -8.62
CA TYR A 171 16.43 -3.41 -7.68
C TYR A 171 16.73 -2.99 -6.24
N VAL A 172 15.90 -2.12 -5.70
CA VAL A 172 16.06 -1.57 -4.34
C VAL A 172 15.16 -2.26 -3.32
N GLY A 173 14.03 -2.83 -3.75
CA GLY A 173 13.10 -3.56 -2.90
C GLY A 173 12.34 -2.68 -1.92
N LEU A 174 11.83 -3.33 -0.86
CA LEU A 174 11.08 -2.68 0.20
C LEU A 174 11.94 -2.56 1.46
N HIS A 175 12.07 -1.36 1.99
CA HIS A 175 12.81 -1.10 3.22
C HIS A 175 11.91 -1.26 4.45
N CYS A 176 12.36 -2.06 5.39
CA CYS A 176 11.68 -2.30 6.67
C CYS A 176 12.34 -1.47 7.77
N TYR A 177 11.53 -0.71 8.49
CA TYR A 177 11.92 0.04 9.67
C TYR A 177 11.22 -0.54 10.89
N GLU A 178 11.90 -0.55 12.03
CA GLU A 178 11.33 -0.95 13.31
C GLU A 178 11.25 0.22 14.29
N SER A 179 10.29 0.14 15.22
CA SER A 179 10.11 1.13 16.27
C SER A 179 9.44 0.50 17.49
N ASP A 180 9.77 0.99 18.68
CA ASP A 180 9.09 0.64 19.93
C ASP A 180 7.87 1.54 20.20
N ASP A 181 7.79 2.72 19.57
CA ASP A 181 6.80 3.76 19.86
C ASP A 181 6.02 4.25 18.61
N ALA A 182 6.26 3.64 17.43
CA ALA A 182 5.70 4.04 16.14
C ALA A 182 5.97 5.54 15.79
N THR A 183 7.11 6.06 16.24
CA THR A 183 7.50 7.47 16.05
C THR A 183 8.98 7.62 15.72
N ASN A 184 9.82 6.87 16.43
CA ASN A 184 11.25 6.85 16.21
C ASN A 184 11.60 5.55 15.46
N TRP A 185 11.91 5.68 14.18
CA TRP A 185 12.12 4.57 13.26
C TRP A 185 13.61 4.30 13.08
N THR A 186 13.97 3.03 13.05
CA THR A 186 15.33 2.55 12.76
C THR A 186 15.26 1.56 11.61
N TYR A 187 16.09 1.76 10.58
CA TYR A 187 16.21 0.82 9.48
C TYR A 187 16.61 -0.57 10.00
N ASN A 188 15.91 -1.60 9.55
CA ASN A 188 16.12 -2.98 9.96
C ASN A 188 16.65 -3.86 8.84
N SER A 189 15.96 -3.91 7.69
CA SER A 189 16.28 -4.80 6.58
C SER A 189 15.65 -4.33 5.28
N THR A 190 16.12 -4.90 4.16
CA THR A 190 15.46 -4.80 2.86
C THR A 190 14.93 -6.16 2.46
N ILE A 191 13.72 -6.20 1.91
CA ILE A 191 13.04 -7.40 1.41
C ILE A 191 12.58 -7.21 -0.02
N LEU A 192 12.32 -8.31 -0.72
CA LEU A 192 11.78 -8.33 -2.08
C LEU A 192 12.59 -7.52 -3.10
N ASP A 193 13.90 -7.37 -2.85
CA ASP A 193 14.89 -6.68 -3.67
C ASP A 193 15.36 -7.50 -4.88
N LYS A 194 14.94 -8.75 -5.00
CA LYS A 194 15.31 -9.68 -6.07
C LYS A 194 14.07 -10.27 -6.73
N PRO A 195 14.14 -10.59 -8.03
CA PRO A 195 13.07 -11.31 -8.71
C PRO A 195 12.77 -12.65 -8.03
N GLY A 196 11.48 -13.01 -7.99
CA GLY A 196 11.03 -14.34 -7.60
C GLY A 196 10.98 -15.31 -8.78
N LEU A 197 10.67 -16.57 -8.48
CA LEU A 197 10.57 -17.66 -9.47
C LEU A 197 9.11 -17.99 -9.84
N ARG A 198 8.14 -17.45 -9.11
CA ARG A 198 6.72 -17.70 -9.37
C ARG A 198 6.25 -16.96 -10.64
N PRO A 199 5.20 -17.45 -11.32
CA PRO A 199 4.61 -16.73 -12.43
C PRO A 199 4.26 -15.29 -12.06
N ASP A 200 4.65 -14.35 -12.91
CA ASP A 200 4.43 -12.91 -12.74
C ASP A 200 5.10 -12.28 -11.49
N ASP A 201 6.09 -12.95 -10.90
CA ASP A 201 6.86 -12.49 -9.74
C ASP A 201 8.34 -12.25 -10.10
N PHE A 202 8.61 -11.82 -11.33
CA PHE A 202 9.96 -11.71 -11.91
C PHE A 202 10.64 -10.36 -11.66
N ASP A 203 9.95 -9.43 -11.02
CA ASP A 203 10.48 -8.11 -10.66
C ASP A 203 10.66 -8.00 -9.14
N GLN A 204 11.27 -6.92 -8.66
CA GLN A 204 11.25 -6.57 -7.24
C GLN A 204 9.81 -6.36 -6.75
N GLY A 205 9.59 -6.56 -5.47
CA GLY A 205 8.31 -6.20 -4.84
C GLY A 205 8.20 -4.69 -4.70
N ARG A 206 6.99 -4.18 -4.89
CA ARG A 206 6.66 -2.76 -4.78
C ARG A 206 5.46 -2.58 -3.88
N HIS A 207 5.25 -1.39 -3.39
CA HIS A 207 4.18 -0.87 -2.54
C HIS A 207 3.30 -1.99 -1.97
N CYS A 208 3.45 -2.26 -0.70
CA CYS A 208 2.86 -3.45 -0.07
C CYS A 208 1.73 -3.07 0.90
N ASP A 209 1.03 -4.11 1.36
CA ASP A 209 0.23 -4.10 2.57
C ASP A 209 0.53 -5.35 3.39
N VAL A 210 0.38 -5.29 4.72
CA VAL A 210 0.69 -6.39 5.63
C VAL A 210 -0.50 -6.74 6.51
N VAL A 211 -0.89 -8.01 6.47
CA VAL A 211 -1.94 -8.57 7.32
C VAL A 211 -1.34 -9.48 8.37
N VAL A 212 -1.50 -9.12 9.64
CA VAL A 212 -1.05 -9.93 10.78
C VAL A 212 -2.18 -10.84 11.28
N ILE A 213 -1.95 -12.15 11.28
CA ILE A 213 -2.92 -13.15 11.73
C ILE A 213 -2.28 -14.00 12.84
N GLY A 214 -2.58 -13.66 14.09
CA GLY A 214 -1.93 -14.24 15.26
C GLY A 214 -0.47 -13.81 15.35
N ASP A 215 0.44 -14.76 15.25
CA ASP A 215 1.89 -14.53 15.27
C ASP A 215 2.54 -14.55 13.87
N ARG A 216 1.73 -14.67 12.82
CA ARG A 216 2.17 -14.69 11.42
C ARG A 216 1.82 -13.37 10.74
N ALA A 217 2.70 -12.90 9.86
CA ALA A 217 2.50 -11.72 9.02
C ALA A 217 2.57 -12.11 7.54
N PHE A 218 1.63 -11.61 6.76
CA PHE A 218 1.53 -11.86 5.32
C PHE A 218 1.62 -10.53 4.59
N ILE A 219 2.58 -10.46 3.67
CA ILE A 219 2.77 -9.28 2.82
C ILE A 219 2.06 -9.49 1.49
N PHE A 220 1.24 -8.52 1.11
CA PHE A 220 0.69 -8.36 -0.23
C PHE A 220 1.51 -7.28 -0.90
N TYR A 221 2.05 -7.56 -2.05
CA TYR A 221 2.85 -6.62 -2.83
C TYR A 221 2.54 -6.79 -4.31
N PHE A 222 2.95 -5.86 -5.13
CA PHE A 222 2.85 -6.06 -6.56
C PHE A 222 4.23 -6.04 -7.23
N THR A 223 4.27 -6.58 -8.42
CA THR A 223 5.42 -6.57 -9.31
C THR A 223 5.01 -6.05 -10.68
N HIS A 224 5.97 -5.62 -11.47
CA HIS A 224 5.79 -5.34 -12.89
C HIS A 224 6.53 -6.40 -13.72
N PRO A 225 5.92 -7.58 -13.96
CA PRO A 225 6.63 -8.72 -14.53
C PRO A 225 7.08 -8.54 -15.98
N GLY A 226 6.63 -7.48 -16.64
CA GLY A 226 7.07 -7.11 -17.98
C GLY A 226 8.21 -6.09 -18.04
N ARG A 227 8.67 -5.58 -16.89
CA ARG A 227 9.80 -4.65 -16.84
C ARG A 227 11.12 -5.38 -17.01
N THR A 228 12.06 -4.71 -17.64
CA THR A 228 13.42 -5.21 -17.85
C THR A 228 14.43 -4.18 -17.38
N TYR A 229 15.61 -4.65 -17.00
CA TYR A 229 16.67 -3.83 -16.45
C TYR A 229 17.97 -4.06 -17.22
N LYS A 230 18.77 -3.00 -17.36
CA LYS A 230 20.12 -3.09 -17.92
C LYS A 230 21.08 -3.76 -16.93
N MET A 231 22.29 -4.06 -17.39
CA MET A 231 23.33 -4.64 -16.55
C MET A 231 23.76 -3.76 -15.37
N ASP A 232 23.56 -2.46 -15.47
CA ASP A 232 23.82 -1.47 -14.41
C ASP A 232 22.64 -1.31 -13.43
N GLY A 233 21.58 -2.11 -13.59
CA GLY A 233 20.36 -2.05 -12.77
C GLY A 233 19.36 -1.00 -13.21
N MET A 234 19.65 -0.19 -14.22
CA MET A 234 18.72 0.82 -14.72
C MET A 234 17.56 0.17 -15.46
N GLU A 235 16.35 0.61 -15.16
CA GLU A 235 15.13 0.18 -15.83
C GLU A 235 15.15 0.59 -17.31
N VAL A 236 14.69 -0.32 -18.19
CA VAL A 236 14.46 -0.04 -19.60
C VAL A 236 13.02 0.39 -19.75
N GLU A 237 12.78 1.69 -19.80
CA GLU A 237 11.42 2.21 -19.99
C GLU A 237 10.86 1.83 -21.35
N GLU A 238 9.66 1.29 -21.35
CA GLU A 238 8.90 0.93 -22.54
C GLU A 238 7.45 1.41 -22.37
N ASN A 239 6.84 1.88 -23.46
CA ASN A 239 5.42 2.26 -23.45
C ASN A 239 4.57 1.13 -24.04
N THR A 240 4.61 -0.05 -23.40
CA THR A 240 3.84 -1.23 -23.79
C THR A 240 2.89 -1.66 -22.66
N TRP A 241 1.80 -2.32 -23.02
CA TRP A 241 0.89 -2.89 -22.02
C TRP A 241 1.63 -3.85 -21.07
N ASN A 242 2.56 -4.64 -21.57
CA ASN A 242 3.31 -5.59 -20.77
C ASN A 242 4.21 -4.90 -19.75
N TYR A 243 4.86 -3.81 -20.11
CA TYR A 243 5.68 -3.00 -19.21
C TYR A 243 4.85 -2.39 -18.06
N HIS A 244 3.64 -1.95 -18.38
CA HIS A 244 2.74 -1.31 -17.41
C HIS A 244 1.91 -2.30 -16.58
N ARG A 245 1.87 -3.57 -16.98
CA ARG A 245 1.12 -4.60 -16.28
C ARG A 245 1.66 -4.81 -14.86
N ALA A 246 0.77 -4.83 -13.89
CA ALA A 246 1.08 -5.18 -12.51
C ALA A 246 0.47 -6.55 -12.15
N SER A 247 1.12 -7.27 -11.24
CA SER A 247 0.63 -8.53 -10.69
C SER A 247 0.73 -8.50 -9.17
N ILE A 248 -0.40 -8.74 -8.49
CA ILE A 248 -0.43 -8.82 -7.02
C ILE A 248 0.07 -10.19 -6.60
N GLN A 249 1.02 -10.19 -5.68
CA GLN A 249 1.65 -11.36 -5.10
C GLN A 249 1.45 -11.39 -3.59
N ILE A 250 1.60 -12.57 -2.98
CA ILE A 250 1.48 -12.77 -1.55
C ILE A 250 2.66 -13.62 -1.07
N ALA A 251 3.29 -13.21 0.03
CA ALA A 251 4.30 -13.99 0.73
C ALA A 251 4.09 -13.94 2.25
N GLU A 252 4.78 -14.78 2.99
CA GLU A 252 4.80 -14.72 4.45
C GLU A 252 6.11 -14.06 4.90
N LEU A 253 6.01 -13.11 5.83
CA LEU A 253 7.17 -12.53 6.49
C LEU A 253 7.68 -13.48 7.58
N GLU A 254 8.97 -13.60 7.70
CA GLU A 254 9.65 -14.30 8.78
C GLU A 254 10.42 -13.30 9.65
N TYR A 255 10.55 -13.61 10.94
CA TYR A 255 11.37 -12.83 11.86
C TYR A 255 12.54 -13.68 12.29
N VAL A 256 13.74 -13.38 11.80
CA VAL A 256 14.95 -14.18 11.99
C VAL A 256 16.06 -13.27 12.50
N ASP A 257 16.63 -13.60 13.64
CA ASP A 257 17.75 -12.86 14.27
C ASP A 257 17.51 -11.33 14.38
N GLY A 258 16.27 -10.95 14.74
CA GLY A 258 15.89 -9.56 14.90
C GLY A 258 15.55 -8.83 13.61
N LYS A 259 15.48 -9.51 12.46
CA LYS A 259 15.19 -8.91 11.16
C LYS A 259 13.93 -9.46 10.52
N ILE A 260 13.24 -8.63 9.78
CA ILE A 260 12.23 -9.09 8.81
C ILE A 260 12.95 -9.69 7.60
N VAL A 261 12.50 -10.88 7.21
CA VAL A 261 12.96 -11.60 6.02
C VAL A 261 11.74 -12.03 5.21
N CYS A 262 11.84 -12.00 3.90
CA CYS A 262 10.80 -12.47 2.99
C CYS A 262 11.41 -13.36 1.88
N ASP A 263 11.31 -14.67 2.03
CA ASP A 263 11.57 -15.60 0.94
C ASP A 263 10.27 -15.87 0.18
N ARG A 264 10.02 -15.07 -0.86
CA ARG A 264 8.78 -15.16 -1.65
C ARG A 264 8.60 -16.50 -2.35
N ASP A 265 9.63 -17.24 -2.63
CA ASP A 265 9.58 -18.52 -3.33
C ASP A 265 9.31 -19.70 -2.40
N LYS A 266 9.67 -19.58 -1.13
CA LYS A 266 9.40 -20.58 -0.10
C LYS A 266 7.92 -20.75 0.20
N TYR A 267 7.14 -19.66 0.08
CA TYR A 267 5.77 -19.60 0.53
C TYR A 267 4.74 -19.47 -0.61
N ALA A 268 4.81 -20.31 -1.60
CA ALA A 268 3.66 -20.57 -2.48
C ALA A 268 2.45 -21.16 -1.70
N LYS A 269 2.31 -20.83 -0.39
CA LYS A 269 1.37 -21.43 0.55
C LYS A 269 0.19 -20.53 0.82
N LYS A 270 -0.91 -21.16 1.21
CA LYS A 270 -2.19 -20.59 1.58
C LYS A 270 -2.06 -19.53 2.66
N VAL A 271 -2.61 -18.36 2.43
CA VAL A 271 -2.92 -17.41 3.51
C VAL A 271 -4.03 -18.01 4.38
N PRO A 272 -3.85 -18.16 5.71
CA PRO A 272 -4.89 -18.69 6.58
C PRO A 272 -6.11 -17.76 6.58
N SER A 273 -7.29 -18.34 6.43
CA SER A 273 -8.52 -17.55 6.58
C SER A 273 -8.72 -17.15 8.05
N PRO A 274 -9.03 -15.89 8.34
CA PRO A 274 -9.42 -15.47 9.69
C PRO A 274 -10.65 -16.21 10.22
N ILE A 275 -11.48 -16.77 9.35
CA ILE A 275 -12.74 -17.47 9.67
C ILE A 275 -12.48 -18.89 10.21
N GLU A 276 -11.40 -19.53 9.80
CA GLU A 276 -11.10 -20.90 10.25
C GLU A 276 -10.74 -21.02 11.74
N ARG A 277 -10.44 -19.91 12.43
CA ARG A 277 -10.10 -19.88 13.85
C ARG A 277 -11.29 -20.02 14.80
N LYS A 278 -12.53 -19.90 14.31
CA LYS A 278 -13.74 -20.05 15.15
C LYS A 278 -14.25 -21.50 15.31
N LYS A 279 -13.52 -22.47 14.77
CA LYS A 279 -13.83 -23.89 14.94
C LYS A 279 -12.86 -24.55 15.91
N LYS A 280 -12.84 -24.08 17.16
CA LYS A 280 -12.35 -24.82 18.32
C LYS A 280 -13.35 -24.73 19.44
#